data_5d21988a8fb3057b31ac74fe6136b0be
#
_entry.id   5d21988a8fb3057b31ac74fe6136b0be
#
_cell.length_a   1.000
_cell.length_b   1.000
_cell.length_c   1.000
_cell.angle_alpha   90.00
_cell.angle_beta   90.00
_cell.angle_gamma   90.00
#
_symmetry.space_group_name_H-M   'P 1'
#
loop_
_entity.id
_entity.type
_entity.pdbx_description
1 polymer ?
#
loop_
_entity_poly.entity_id
_entity_poly.type
_entity_poly.pdbx_seq_one_letter_code
_entity_poly.pdbx_strand_id
1 'polypeptide(L)'
;GDFREQVTISDDDLRDAYDAEVAQAANESERRARHILIADGDDALEKAMDLKQQIDNGADFAELASDYSDDIASKETGGDLGFAPSGTFVPEFEAALNALTPNVVSDPVKTQYGYHLIELLESRARPVESFDARAPSLREELVDRQASQRLANNLEEFSNIAFSGTLEELNSAYGVKIQST
;
A
#
# COMPACT_ATOMS: atom_id res chain seq x y z
N GLY A 1 4.29 -31.61 -19.43
CA GLY A 1 2.84 -31.41 -19.40
C GLY A 1 2.52 -29.99 -19.01
N ASP A 2 1.34 -29.52 -19.40
CA ASP A 2 0.91 -28.17 -19.03
C ASP A 2 0.54 -28.15 -17.52
N PHE A 3 1.31 -27.43 -16.71
CA PHE A 3 1.10 -27.35 -15.27
C PHE A 3 -0.23 -26.66 -14.91
N ARG A 4 -0.79 -25.85 -15.83
CA ARG A 4 -2.10 -25.20 -15.63
C ARG A 4 -3.23 -26.19 -15.58
N GLU A 5 -3.20 -27.24 -16.42
CA GLU A 5 -4.23 -28.30 -16.45
C GLU A 5 -4.26 -29.15 -15.18
N GLN A 6 -3.18 -29.13 -14.40
CA GLN A 6 -3.04 -29.89 -13.15
C GLN A 6 -3.40 -29.07 -11.91
N VAL A 7 -3.73 -27.79 -12.08
CA VAL A 7 -4.11 -26.88 -10.98
C VAL A 7 -5.63 -26.80 -10.89
N THR A 8 -6.15 -27.09 -9.70
CA THR A 8 -7.57 -26.89 -9.37
C THR A 8 -7.65 -25.87 -8.22
N ILE A 9 -8.36 -24.78 -8.44
CA ILE A 9 -8.65 -23.77 -7.42
C ILE A 9 -10.03 -24.07 -6.85
N SER A 10 -10.12 -24.37 -5.57
CA SER A 10 -11.38 -24.53 -4.87
C SER A 10 -12.11 -23.20 -4.72
N ASP A 11 -13.41 -23.26 -4.44
CA ASP A 11 -14.19 -22.06 -4.18
C ASP A 11 -13.80 -21.39 -2.85
N ASP A 12 -13.30 -22.16 -1.88
CA ASP A 12 -12.76 -21.65 -0.61
C ASP A 12 -11.45 -20.87 -0.86
N ASP A 13 -10.49 -21.46 -1.63
CA ASP A 13 -9.25 -20.77 -1.99
C ASP A 13 -9.52 -19.45 -2.73
N LEU A 14 -10.53 -19.46 -3.61
CA LEU A 14 -10.92 -18.28 -4.38
C LEU A 14 -11.50 -17.19 -3.47
N ARG A 15 -12.31 -17.59 -2.50
CA ARG A 15 -12.91 -16.67 -1.52
C ARG A 15 -11.86 -16.09 -0.58
N ASP A 16 -10.97 -16.93 -0.07
CA ASP A 16 -9.87 -16.49 0.79
C ASP A 16 -8.96 -15.47 0.07
N ALA A 17 -8.65 -15.72 -1.21
CA ALA A 17 -7.87 -14.79 -2.01
C ALA A 17 -8.60 -13.46 -2.24
N TYR A 18 -9.90 -13.51 -2.50
CA TYR A 18 -10.72 -12.30 -2.65
C TYR A 18 -10.81 -11.52 -1.33
N ASP A 19 -11.04 -12.19 -0.21
CA ASP A 19 -11.11 -11.55 1.11
C ASP A 19 -9.77 -10.89 1.49
N ALA A 20 -8.64 -11.50 1.11
CA ALA A 20 -7.32 -10.90 1.26
C ALA A 20 -7.15 -9.64 0.38
N GLU A 21 -7.66 -9.66 -0.87
CA GLU A 21 -7.65 -8.49 -1.78
C GLU A 21 -8.51 -7.34 -1.21
N VAL A 22 -9.69 -7.65 -0.66
CA VAL A 22 -10.56 -6.67 0.01
C VAL A 22 -9.88 -6.07 1.24
N ALA A 23 -9.24 -6.89 2.07
CA ALA A 23 -8.51 -6.43 3.25
C ALA A 23 -7.31 -5.54 2.86
N GLN A 24 -6.59 -5.89 1.79
CA GLN A 24 -5.50 -5.08 1.28
C GLN A 24 -6.01 -3.73 0.75
N ALA A 25 -7.10 -3.72 -0.04
CA ALA A 25 -7.71 -2.49 -0.55
C ALA A 25 -8.22 -1.57 0.57
N ALA A 26 -8.70 -2.14 1.69
CA ALA A 26 -9.08 -1.37 2.87
C ALA A 26 -7.87 -0.70 3.54
N ASN A 27 -6.70 -1.36 3.53
CA ASN A 27 -5.45 -0.81 4.05
C ASN A 27 -4.82 0.23 3.09
N GLU A 28 -5.12 0.15 1.79
CA GLU A 28 -4.70 1.11 0.75
C GLU A 28 -5.71 2.25 0.58
N SER A 29 -6.35 2.68 1.67
CA SER A 29 -7.31 3.78 1.62
C SER A 29 -6.63 5.07 1.15
N GLU A 30 -7.27 5.77 0.22
CA GLU A 30 -6.90 7.14 -0.12
C GLU A 30 -7.42 8.08 0.96
N ARG A 31 -6.59 9.04 1.35
CA ARG A 31 -6.92 10.05 2.34
C ARG A 31 -6.84 11.43 1.73
N ARG A 32 -7.85 12.23 1.97
CA ARG A 32 -7.81 13.66 1.68
C ARG A 32 -7.40 14.39 2.93
N ALA A 33 -6.28 15.08 2.85
CA ALA A 33 -5.74 15.87 3.94
C ALA A 33 -5.57 17.32 3.52
N ARG A 34 -5.51 18.21 4.50
CA ARG A 34 -4.98 19.56 4.34
C ARG A 34 -3.91 19.83 5.39
N HIS A 35 -2.99 20.73 5.08
CA HIS A 35 -1.94 21.07 6.00
C HIS A 35 -1.56 22.56 6.00
N ILE A 36 -0.89 22.99 7.07
CA ILE A 36 -0.16 24.24 7.15
C ILE A 36 1.30 23.86 7.38
N LEU A 37 2.20 24.27 6.50
CA LEU A 37 3.64 24.10 6.66
C LEU A 37 4.25 25.39 7.20
N ILE A 38 5.00 25.31 8.29
CA ILE A 38 5.90 26.34 8.76
C ILE A 38 7.32 25.85 8.52
N ALA A 39 8.01 26.46 7.57
CA ALA A 39 9.38 26.08 7.20
C ALA A 39 10.33 26.18 8.39
N ASP A 40 11.42 25.40 8.37
CA ASP A 40 12.39 25.38 9.45
C ASP A 40 12.98 26.75 9.74
N GLY A 41 13.04 27.09 11.04
CA GLY A 41 13.54 28.34 11.56
C GLY A 41 13.52 28.33 13.10
N ASP A 42 14.17 29.31 13.71
CA ASP A 42 14.36 29.35 15.15
C ASP A 42 13.03 29.39 15.95
N ASP A 43 11.99 29.98 15.36
CA ASP A 43 10.64 30.14 15.93
C ASP A 43 9.56 29.28 15.26
N ALA A 44 9.95 28.35 14.38
CA ALA A 44 9.00 27.58 13.57
C ALA A 44 8.03 26.73 14.43
N LEU A 45 8.54 26.09 15.48
CA LEU A 45 7.69 25.31 16.39
C LEU A 45 6.72 26.22 17.16
N GLU A 46 7.19 27.37 17.65
CA GLU A 46 6.36 28.33 18.39
C GLU A 46 5.22 28.85 17.53
N LYS A 47 5.52 29.21 16.27
CA LYS A 47 4.49 29.60 15.29
C LYS A 47 3.48 28.50 14.99
N ALA A 48 3.95 27.27 14.81
CA ALA A 48 3.05 26.13 14.58
C ALA A 48 2.14 25.86 15.78
N MET A 49 2.66 25.97 17.01
CA MET A 49 1.86 25.83 18.23
C MET A 49 0.84 26.96 18.39
N ASP A 50 1.20 28.19 18.06
CA ASP A 50 0.29 29.35 18.12
C ASP A 50 -0.86 29.17 17.09
N LEU A 51 -0.55 28.76 15.86
CA LEU A 51 -1.57 28.46 14.85
C LEU A 51 -2.49 27.33 15.29
N LYS A 52 -1.94 26.25 15.88
CA LYS A 52 -2.74 25.16 16.45
C LYS A 52 -3.71 25.66 17.51
N GLN A 53 -3.24 26.53 18.41
CA GLN A 53 -4.08 27.13 19.44
C GLN A 53 -5.20 28.00 18.83
N GLN A 54 -4.91 28.77 17.77
CA GLN A 54 -5.93 29.55 17.07
C GLN A 54 -7.00 28.66 16.45
N ILE A 55 -6.59 27.56 15.81
CA ILE A 55 -7.51 26.56 15.24
C ILE A 55 -8.41 25.94 16.34
N ASP A 56 -7.80 25.53 17.46
CA ASP A 56 -8.54 24.97 18.60
C ASP A 56 -9.54 25.95 19.22
N ASN A 57 -9.27 27.25 19.08
CA ASN A 57 -10.17 28.33 19.48
C ASN A 57 -11.21 28.71 18.39
N GLY A 58 -11.22 27.99 17.27
CA GLY A 58 -12.24 28.14 16.23
C GLY A 58 -11.85 29.02 15.04
N ALA A 59 -10.57 29.37 14.89
CA ALA A 59 -10.09 30.04 13.68
C ALA A 59 -10.23 29.11 12.44
N ASP A 60 -10.47 29.69 11.29
CA ASP A 60 -10.61 28.94 10.05
C ASP A 60 -9.25 28.42 9.56
N PHE A 61 -9.14 27.11 9.40
CA PHE A 61 -7.91 26.47 8.98
C PHE A 61 -7.45 26.93 7.59
N ALA A 62 -8.39 27.10 6.65
CA ALA A 62 -8.07 27.47 5.29
C ALA A 62 -7.56 28.91 5.19
N GLU A 63 -8.13 29.82 5.98
CA GLU A 63 -7.64 31.20 6.09
C GLU A 63 -6.21 31.22 6.67
N LEU A 64 -5.96 30.49 7.76
CA LEU A 64 -4.63 30.38 8.35
C LEU A 64 -3.62 29.72 7.39
N ALA A 65 -4.03 28.73 6.61
CA ALA A 65 -3.19 28.12 5.59
C ALA A 65 -2.79 29.15 4.50
N SER A 66 -3.75 29.92 3.99
CA SER A 66 -3.50 30.96 3.01
C SER A 66 -2.56 32.05 3.53
N ASP A 67 -2.70 32.41 4.80
CA ASP A 67 -1.93 33.52 5.37
C ASP A 67 -0.52 33.10 5.80
N TYR A 68 -0.37 31.90 6.38
CA TYR A 68 0.84 31.52 7.10
C TYR A 68 1.58 30.31 6.52
N SER A 69 0.95 29.50 5.63
CA SER A 69 1.63 28.32 5.10
C SER A 69 2.79 28.70 4.17
N ASP A 70 3.92 28.04 4.36
CA ASP A 70 5.08 28.11 3.47
C ASP A 70 4.97 27.11 2.29
N ASP A 71 3.94 26.24 2.27
CA ASP A 71 3.67 25.37 1.13
C ASP A 71 2.93 26.12 0.03
N ILE A 72 3.70 26.64 -0.93
CA ILE A 72 3.18 27.42 -2.06
C ILE A 72 2.18 26.62 -2.92
N ALA A 73 2.30 25.30 -2.95
CA ALA A 73 1.48 24.46 -3.80
C ALA A 73 0.03 24.37 -3.30
N SER A 74 -0.19 24.36 -1.98
CA SER A 74 -1.51 24.15 -1.38
C SER A 74 -2.06 25.37 -0.62
N LYS A 75 -1.23 26.34 -0.26
CA LYS A 75 -1.69 27.49 0.56
C LYS A 75 -2.90 28.21 -0.02
N GLU A 76 -2.93 28.46 -1.33
CA GLU A 76 -4.02 29.18 -2.01
C GLU A 76 -5.34 28.36 -2.08
N THR A 77 -5.25 27.07 -1.81
CA THR A 77 -6.40 26.16 -1.72
C THR A 77 -6.74 25.78 -0.27
N GLY A 78 -6.31 26.61 0.70
CA GLY A 78 -6.55 26.39 2.11
C GLY A 78 -5.77 25.19 2.68
N GLY A 79 -4.63 24.85 2.08
CA GLY A 79 -3.77 23.74 2.45
C GLY A 79 -4.20 22.38 1.92
N ASP A 80 -5.23 22.29 1.07
CA ASP A 80 -5.80 21.02 0.56
C ASP A 80 -4.79 20.30 -0.35
N LEU A 81 -4.45 19.06 0.02
CA LEU A 81 -3.54 18.19 -0.72
C LEU A 81 -4.28 17.19 -1.64
N GLY A 82 -5.61 17.22 -1.64
CA GLY A 82 -6.43 16.26 -2.37
C GLY A 82 -6.37 14.85 -1.77
N PHE A 83 -6.91 13.88 -2.52
CA PHE A 83 -6.81 12.46 -2.17
C PHE A 83 -5.45 11.90 -2.56
N ALA A 84 -4.81 11.23 -1.61
CA ALA A 84 -3.53 10.58 -1.80
C ALA A 84 -3.56 9.15 -1.24
N PRO A 85 -2.98 8.16 -1.95
CA PRO A 85 -2.79 6.81 -1.42
C PRO A 85 -1.72 6.81 -0.32
N SER A 86 -1.74 5.78 0.53
CA SER A 86 -0.71 5.55 1.55
C SER A 86 0.69 5.53 0.92
N GLY A 87 1.67 6.11 1.60
CA GLY A 87 3.06 6.20 1.14
C GLY A 87 3.34 7.38 0.20
N THR A 88 2.40 8.29 0.01
CA THR A 88 2.59 9.51 -0.81
C THR A 88 3.44 10.55 -0.08
N PHE A 89 3.25 10.67 1.23
CA PHE A 89 3.91 11.68 2.05
C PHE A 89 5.14 11.11 2.77
N VAL A 90 5.97 12.01 3.32
CA VAL A 90 7.12 11.60 4.15
C VAL A 90 6.65 10.82 5.39
N PRO A 91 7.48 9.90 5.93
CA PRO A 91 7.06 8.96 6.97
C PRO A 91 6.42 9.60 8.20
N GLU A 92 6.95 10.73 8.66
CA GLU A 92 6.47 11.43 9.85
C GLU A 92 5.07 12.03 9.61
N PHE A 93 4.84 12.57 8.41
CA PHE A 93 3.53 13.08 7.99
C PHE A 93 2.51 11.95 7.87
N GLU A 94 2.89 10.84 7.20
CA GLU A 94 2.05 9.65 7.06
C GLU A 94 1.65 9.06 8.42
N ALA A 95 2.61 8.95 9.35
CA ALA A 95 2.35 8.43 10.68
C ALA A 95 1.33 9.28 11.44
N ALA A 96 1.47 10.60 11.37
CA ALA A 96 0.53 11.53 11.98
C ALA A 96 -0.85 11.45 11.33
N LEU A 97 -0.91 11.50 9.98
CA LEU A 97 -2.16 11.39 9.23
C LEU A 97 -2.91 10.08 9.52
N ASN A 98 -2.17 8.98 9.71
CA ASN A 98 -2.74 7.67 10.04
C ASN A 98 -3.36 7.60 11.43
N ALA A 99 -2.89 8.42 12.36
CA ALA A 99 -3.41 8.49 13.72
C ALA A 99 -4.62 9.41 13.85
N LEU A 100 -4.91 10.26 12.85
CA LEU A 100 -6.01 11.23 12.90
C LEU A 100 -7.36 10.59 12.59
N THR A 101 -8.37 11.13 13.24
CA THR A 101 -9.78 10.96 12.84
C THR A 101 -10.23 12.15 11.99
N PRO A 102 -11.24 12.00 11.12
CA PRO A 102 -11.73 13.10 10.29
C PRO A 102 -12.07 14.36 11.09
N ASN A 103 -11.67 15.51 10.55
CA ASN A 103 -11.87 16.85 11.11
C ASN A 103 -11.14 17.10 12.44
N VAL A 104 -10.06 16.37 12.68
CA VAL A 104 -9.14 16.63 13.80
C VAL A 104 -7.81 17.09 13.24
N VAL A 105 -7.29 18.18 13.82
CA VAL A 105 -5.98 18.75 13.47
C VAL A 105 -4.91 18.19 14.41
N SER A 106 -3.78 17.74 13.84
CA SER A 106 -2.64 17.22 14.61
C SER A 106 -1.99 18.30 15.48
N ASP A 107 -1.23 17.86 16.47
CA ASP A 107 -0.17 18.69 17.01
C ASP A 107 0.89 18.96 15.93
N PRO A 108 1.80 19.96 16.12
CA PRO A 108 2.88 20.22 15.19
C PRO A 108 3.74 18.99 14.91
N VAL A 109 3.78 18.52 13.66
CA VAL A 109 4.54 17.35 13.21
C VAL A 109 5.82 17.82 12.53
N LYS A 110 6.97 17.42 13.08
CA LYS A 110 8.28 17.75 12.51
C LYS A 110 8.61 16.82 11.34
N THR A 111 9.01 17.42 10.23
CA THR A 111 9.57 16.73 9.05
C THR A 111 10.85 17.43 8.58
N GLN A 112 11.47 16.95 7.53
CA GLN A 112 12.63 17.63 6.90
C GLN A 112 12.30 19.01 6.31
N TYR A 113 11.02 19.35 6.10
CA TYR A 113 10.59 20.63 5.53
C TYR A 113 10.25 21.68 6.59
N GLY A 114 10.02 21.28 7.83
CA GLY A 114 9.58 22.15 8.89
C GLY A 114 8.53 21.47 9.78
N TYR A 115 7.64 22.27 10.34
CA TYR A 115 6.52 21.79 11.15
C TYR A 115 5.21 21.86 10.36
N HIS A 116 4.44 20.78 10.42
CA HIS A 116 3.14 20.67 9.77
C HIS A 116 2.03 20.59 10.80
N LEU A 117 0.96 21.36 10.59
CA LEU A 117 -0.35 21.08 11.16
C LEU A 117 -1.15 20.33 10.10
N ILE A 118 -1.62 19.15 10.43
CA ILE A 118 -2.25 18.23 9.48
C ILE A 118 -3.70 17.98 9.92
N GLU A 119 -4.64 18.06 8.99
CA GLU A 119 -6.03 17.67 9.22
C GLU A 119 -6.45 16.61 8.22
N LEU A 120 -7.02 15.52 8.71
CA LEU A 120 -7.68 14.53 7.88
C LEU A 120 -9.09 15.01 7.57
N LEU A 121 -9.40 15.24 6.28
CA LEU A 121 -10.73 15.65 5.83
C LEU A 121 -11.62 14.44 5.57
N GLU A 122 -11.11 13.46 4.84
CA GLU A 122 -11.85 12.29 4.40
C GLU A 122 -10.91 11.09 4.21
N SER A 123 -11.42 9.89 4.48
CA SER A 123 -10.75 8.62 4.14
C SER A 123 -11.74 7.79 3.33
N ARG A 124 -11.30 7.30 2.17
CA ARG A 124 -12.09 6.40 1.32
C ARG A 124 -11.32 5.14 1.02
N ALA A 125 -11.97 3.99 1.19
CA ALA A 125 -11.40 2.72 0.77
C ALA A 125 -11.30 2.68 -0.77
N ARG A 126 -10.28 2.05 -1.31
CA ARG A 126 -10.19 1.75 -2.73
C ARG A 126 -11.38 0.86 -3.11
N PRO A 127 -12.14 1.22 -4.15
CA PRO A 127 -13.26 0.37 -4.59
C PRO A 127 -12.73 -0.99 -5.07
N VAL A 128 -13.32 -2.06 -4.55
CA VAL A 128 -13.06 -3.43 -5.00
C VAL A 128 -14.30 -3.91 -5.75
N GLU A 129 -14.09 -4.60 -6.88
CA GLU A 129 -15.19 -5.25 -7.61
C GLU A 129 -15.90 -6.28 -6.72
N SER A 130 -17.17 -6.55 -7.01
CA SER A 130 -17.88 -7.61 -6.29
C SER A 130 -17.22 -8.98 -6.54
N PHE A 131 -17.38 -9.91 -5.60
CA PHE A 131 -16.84 -11.27 -5.74
C PHE A 131 -17.23 -11.91 -7.08
N ASP A 132 -18.51 -11.82 -7.47
CA ASP A 132 -19.01 -12.42 -8.71
C ASP A 132 -18.36 -11.82 -9.97
N ALA A 133 -18.04 -10.52 -9.95
CA ALA A 133 -17.36 -9.86 -11.05
C ALA A 133 -15.85 -10.19 -11.09
N ARG A 134 -15.21 -10.30 -9.93
CA ARG A 134 -13.76 -10.53 -9.78
C ARG A 134 -13.37 -12.01 -9.88
N ALA A 135 -14.24 -12.93 -9.46
CA ALA A 135 -13.94 -14.35 -9.34
C ALA A 135 -13.39 -15.02 -10.61
N PRO A 136 -13.89 -14.74 -11.83
CA PRO A 136 -13.35 -15.38 -13.04
C PRO A 136 -11.87 -15.04 -13.27
N SER A 137 -11.51 -13.75 -13.23
CA SER A 137 -10.13 -13.30 -13.43
C SER A 137 -9.21 -13.72 -12.28
N LEU A 138 -9.70 -13.66 -11.05
CA LEU A 138 -8.95 -14.08 -9.86
C LEU A 138 -8.63 -15.58 -9.91
N ARG A 139 -9.57 -16.41 -10.40
CA ARG A 139 -9.34 -17.86 -10.60
C ARG A 139 -8.20 -18.10 -11.60
N GLU A 140 -8.17 -17.39 -12.72
CA GLU A 140 -7.10 -17.49 -13.71
C GLU A 140 -5.74 -17.10 -13.12
N GLU A 141 -5.70 -15.98 -12.39
CA GLU A 141 -4.49 -15.51 -11.71
C GLU A 141 -3.95 -16.53 -10.69
N LEU A 142 -4.84 -17.17 -9.92
CA LEU A 142 -4.46 -18.20 -8.96
C LEU A 142 -3.94 -19.46 -9.65
N VAL A 143 -4.58 -19.89 -10.75
CA VAL A 143 -4.09 -21.00 -11.57
C VAL A 143 -2.69 -20.72 -12.09
N ASP A 144 -2.46 -19.53 -12.67
CA ASP A 144 -1.15 -19.14 -13.20
C ASP A 144 -0.08 -19.06 -12.11
N ARG A 145 -0.42 -18.51 -10.95
CA ARG A 145 0.48 -18.45 -9.80
C ARG A 145 0.87 -19.84 -9.30
N GLN A 146 -0.11 -20.74 -9.12
CA GLN A 146 0.17 -22.09 -8.65
C GLN A 146 0.91 -22.93 -9.70
N ALA A 147 0.60 -22.77 -10.99
CA ALA A 147 1.32 -23.44 -12.07
C ALA A 147 2.79 -22.98 -12.12
N SER A 148 3.04 -21.68 -12.00
CA SER A 148 4.38 -21.11 -11.96
C SER A 148 5.16 -21.59 -10.73
N GLN A 149 4.51 -21.66 -9.57
CA GLN A 149 5.15 -22.17 -8.34
C GLN A 149 5.50 -23.66 -8.47
N ARG A 150 4.62 -24.49 -9.03
CA ARG A 150 4.91 -25.90 -9.30
C ARG A 150 6.06 -26.09 -10.27
N LEU A 151 6.11 -25.26 -11.35
CA LEU A 151 7.22 -25.28 -12.28
C LEU A 151 8.55 -24.93 -11.61
N ALA A 152 8.56 -23.87 -10.78
CA ALA A 152 9.75 -23.46 -10.03
C ALA A 152 10.23 -24.58 -9.09
N ASN A 153 9.32 -25.17 -8.32
CA ASN A 153 9.65 -26.28 -7.41
C ASN A 153 10.20 -27.51 -8.17
N ASN A 154 9.60 -27.87 -9.31
CA ASN A 154 10.10 -28.97 -10.15
C ASN A 154 11.49 -28.68 -10.73
N LEU A 155 11.76 -27.43 -11.13
CA LEU A 155 13.09 -27.03 -11.62
C LEU A 155 14.15 -27.08 -10.51
N GLU A 156 13.78 -26.67 -9.29
CA GLU A 156 14.65 -26.74 -8.13
C GLU A 156 14.94 -28.21 -7.77
N GLU A 157 13.92 -29.06 -7.72
CA GLU A 157 14.07 -30.50 -7.46
C GLU A 157 14.94 -31.15 -8.54
N PHE A 158 14.68 -30.88 -9.84
CA PHE A 158 15.51 -31.34 -10.94
C PHE A 158 16.99 -30.91 -10.79
N SER A 159 17.21 -29.63 -10.45
CA SER A 159 18.55 -29.09 -10.23
C SER A 159 19.27 -29.80 -9.09
N ASN A 160 18.58 -30.04 -7.98
CA ASN A 160 19.13 -30.73 -6.82
C ASN A 160 19.49 -32.19 -7.14
N ILE A 161 18.60 -32.94 -7.84
CA ILE A 161 18.87 -34.30 -8.26
C ILE A 161 20.00 -34.35 -9.31
N ALA A 162 20.04 -33.41 -10.24
CA ALA A 162 21.09 -33.34 -11.27
C ALA A 162 22.47 -33.02 -10.68
N PHE A 163 22.52 -32.26 -9.58
CA PHE A 163 23.78 -31.85 -8.96
C PHE A 163 24.31 -32.84 -7.91
N SER A 164 23.43 -33.53 -7.17
CA SER A 164 23.79 -34.40 -6.07
C SER A 164 23.25 -35.85 -6.18
N GLY A 165 22.33 -36.09 -7.12
CA GLY A 165 21.65 -37.36 -7.29
C GLY A 165 22.31 -38.30 -8.30
N THR A 166 21.73 -39.49 -8.44
CA THR A 166 22.14 -40.49 -9.42
C THR A 166 21.34 -40.35 -10.72
N LEU A 167 21.87 -40.88 -11.82
CA LEU A 167 21.15 -40.93 -13.11
C LEU A 167 19.86 -41.79 -13.02
N GLU A 168 19.83 -42.74 -12.08
CA GLU A 168 18.63 -43.58 -11.83
C GLU A 168 17.50 -42.76 -11.17
N GLU A 169 17.83 -41.85 -10.24
CA GLU A 169 16.86 -40.95 -9.61
C GLU A 169 16.26 -39.97 -10.59
N LEU A 170 17.07 -39.40 -11.52
CA LEU A 170 16.59 -38.56 -12.62
C LEU A 170 15.66 -39.30 -13.56
N ASN A 171 15.99 -40.54 -13.91
CA ASN A 171 15.15 -41.39 -14.77
C ASN A 171 13.79 -41.73 -14.07
N SER A 172 13.83 -42.01 -12.77
CA SER A 172 12.64 -42.33 -11.99
C SER A 172 11.71 -41.14 -11.83
N ALA A 173 12.26 -39.95 -11.60
CA ALA A 173 11.50 -38.73 -11.31
C ALA A 173 10.91 -38.11 -12.61
N TYR A 174 11.62 -38.14 -13.71
CA TYR A 174 11.29 -37.40 -14.94
C TYR A 174 11.17 -38.24 -16.20
N GLY A 175 11.32 -39.56 -16.13
CA GLY A 175 11.20 -40.46 -17.29
C GLY A 175 12.26 -40.21 -18.38
N VAL A 176 13.43 -39.68 -18.01
CA VAL A 176 14.53 -39.38 -18.94
C VAL A 176 15.13 -40.71 -19.43
N LYS A 177 14.92 -41.08 -20.69
CA LYS A 177 15.57 -42.28 -21.29
C LYS A 177 17.06 -41.97 -21.53
N ILE A 178 17.90 -42.60 -20.74
CA ILE A 178 19.36 -42.54 -20.93
C ILE A 178 19.73 -43.57 -21.99
N GLN A 179 20.21 -43.14 -23.16
CA GLN A 179 20.87 -44.03 -24.11
C GLN A 179 22.34 -44.19 -23.70
N SER A 180 22.68 -45.37 -23.20
CA SER A 180 24.06 -45.76 -23.08
C SER A 180 24.64 -46.07 -24.46
N THR A 181 25.65 -45.33 -24.84
CA THR A 181 26.52 -45.68 -26.02
C THR A 181 27.47 -46.77 -25.65
#